data_6a4e80d752e37dbb7984beb7c3aad153
#
_entry.id   6a4e80d752e37dbb7984beb7c3aad153
#
_cell.length_a   1.000
_cell.length_b   1.000
_cell.length_c   1.000
_cell.angle_alpha   90.00
_cell.angle_beta   90.00
_cell.angle_gamma   90.00
#
_symmetry.space_group_name_H-M   'P 1'
#
loop_
_entity.id
_entity.type
_entity.pdbx_description
1 polymer ?
#
loop_
_entity_poly.entity_id
_entity_poly.type
_entity_poly.pdbx_seq_one_letter_code
_entity_poly.pdbx_strand_id
1 'polypeptide(L)'
;MTYRDVLHIYGVSRANYVPQLFSLRLPNPDVVYELLNRAKAVYLIFDESFETIVSDSPVPRHAALEVKPEDVEGETLQPLENARLGPDSCIMIFHTSGSTSGSPKLVPCSLRWVNSMVSKSAKIAVPRRPRRQDVTVWQ
;
A
#
# COMPACT_ATOMS: atom_id res chain seq x y z
N MET A 1 -1.25 -8.54 -5.57
CA MET A 1 -0.60 -7.22 -5.79
C MET A 1 -0.13 -7.16 -7.23
N THR A 2 -0.62 -6.21 -7.99
CA THR A 2 -0.27 -5.98 -9.39
C THR A 2 0.78 -4.87 -9.50
N TYR A 3 1.37 -4.68 -10.67
CA TYR A 3 2.27 -3.55 -10.93
C TYR A 3 1.57 -2.20 -10.67
N ARG A 4 0.31 -2.10 -11.06
CA ARG A 4 -0.54 -0.91 -10.82
C ARG A 4 -0.67 -0.59 -9.33
N ASP A 5 -0.88 -1.59 -8.48
CA ASP A 5 -0.95 -1.39 -7.01
C ASP A 5 0.34 -0.77 -6.48
N VAL A 6 1.49 -1.26 -6.95
CA VAL A 6 2.80 -0.75 -6.54
C VAL A 6 2.97 0.71 -6.95
N LEU A 7 2.59 1.09 -8.17
CA LEU A 7 2.65 2.48 -8.64
C LEU A 7 1.80 3.41 -7.77
N HIS A 8 0.58 3.00 -7.40
CA HIS A 8 -0.28 3.81 -6.54
C HIS A 8 0.28 3.95 -5.12
N ILE A 9 0.86 2.88 -4.55
CA ILE A 9 1.51 2.95 -3.24
C ILE A 9 2.65 3.98 -3.25
N TYR A 10 3.52 3.93 -4.25
CA TYR A 10 4.61 4.89 -4.39
C TYR A 10 4.11 6.30 -4.67
N GLY A 11 3.09 6.46 -5.55
CA GLY A 11 2.48 7.74 -5.86
C GLY A 11 1.87 8.41 -4.62
N VAL A 12 1.09 7.67 -3.83
CA VAL A 12 0.49 8.14 -2.58
C VAL A 12 1.57 8.55 -1.58
N SER A 13 2.62 7.73 -1.41
CA SER A 13 3.74 8.04 -0.53
C SER A 13 4.51 9.27 -1.00
N ARG A 14 4.71 9.41 -2.33
CA ARG A 14 5.38 10.57 -2.91
C ARG A 14 4.57 11.85 -2.78
N ALA A 15 3.24 11.75 -2.79
CA ALA A 15 2.34 12.86 -2.51
C ALA A 15 2.25 13.21 -1.00
N ASN A 16 3.14 12.64 -0.18
CA ASN A 16 3.24 12.86 1.27
C ASN A 16 2.03 12.35 2.07
N TYR A 17 1.34 11.33 1.55
CA TYR A 17 0.29 10.61 2.26
C TYR A 17 0.79 9.24 2.72
N VAL A 18 0.11 8.68 3.72
CA VAL A 18 0.38 7.33 4.22
C VAL A 18 -0.57 6.35 3.53
N PRO A 19 -0.08 5.44 2.66
CA PRO A 19 -0.94 4.46 2.01
C PRO A 19 -1.48 3.46 3.02
N GLN A 20 -2.78 3.20 2.94
CA GLN A 20 -3.45 2.11 3.62
C GLN A 20 -3.89 1.08 2.58
N LEU A 21 -3.44 -0.16 2.75
CA LEU A 21 -3.74 -1.23 1.82
C LEU A 21 -4.93 -2.06 2.27
N PHE A 22 -5.87 -2.29 1.37
CA PHE A 22 -7.00 -3.17 1.59
C PHE A 22 -6.81 -4.50 0.85
N SER A 23 -7.17 -5.58 1.52
CA SER A 23 -7.20 -6.89 0.87
C SER A 23 -8.48 -7.05 0.06
N LEU A 24 -8.36 -7.61 -1.15
CA LEU A 24 -9.51 -8.03 -1.98
C LEU A 24 -10.39 -9.09 -1.28
N ARG A 25 -9.93 -9.65 -0.16
CA ARG A 25 -10.68 -10.60 0.67
C ARG A 25 -11.59 -9.92 1.71
N LEU A 26 -11.70 -8.60 1.70
CA LEU A 26 -12.67 -7.85 2.52
C LEU A 26 -13.90 -7.54 1.64
N PRO A 27 -14.85 -8.46 1.53
CA PRO A 27 -16.00 -8.26 0.63
C PRO A 27 -17.05 -7.30 1.23
N ASN A 28 -16.99 -7.02 2.55
CA ASN A 28 -17.96 -6.18 3.23
C ASN A 28 -17.52 -4.70 3.19
N PRO A 29 -18.24 -3.82 2.49
CA PRO A 29 -17.93 -2.40 2.42
C PRO A 29 -17.96 -1.71 3.78
N ASP A 30 -18.84 -2.12 4.70
CA ASP A 30 -18.92 -1.53 6.04
C ASP A 30 -17.62 -1.65 6.82
N VAL A 31 -16.94 -2.78 6.67
CA VAL A 31 -15.62 -3.01 7.29
C VAL A 31 -14.57 -2.09 6.66
N VAL A 32 -14.61 -1.88 5.35
CA VAL A 32 -13.72 -0.94 4.66
C VAL A 32 -13.96 0.48 5.16
N TYR A 33 -15.23 0.89 5.26
CA TYR A 33 -15.62 2.23 5.74
C TYR A 33 -15.24 2.47 7.21
N GLU A 34 -15.42 1.46 8.06
CA GLU A 34 -14.95 1.51 9.45
C GLU A 34 -13.43 1.74 9.51
N LEU A 35 -12.67 1.00 8.71
CA LEU A 35 -11.21 1.12 8.67
C LEU A 35 -10.75 2.47 8.12
N LEU A 36 -11.43 3.01 7.10
CA LEU A 36 -11.18 4.36 6.57
C LEU A 36 -11.41 5.42 7.65
N ASN A 37 -12.53 5.35 8.35
CA ASN A 37 -12.87 6.27 9.44
C ASN A 37 -11.85 6.20 10.58
N ARG A 38 -11.47 5.00 11.01
CA ARG A 38 -10.50 4.78 12.09
C ARG A 38 -9.09 5.27 11.72
N ALA A 39 -8.70 5.12 10.46
CA ALA A 39 -7.44 5.64 9.94
C ALA A 39 -7.49 7.15 9.68
N LYS A 40 -8.66 7.79 9.77
CA LYS A 40 -8.89 9.17 9.33
C LYS A 40 -8.43 9.36 7.89
N ALA A 41 -8.77 8.42 7.03
CA ALA A 41 -8.43 8.47 5.62
C ALA A 41 -9.06 9.71 4.97
N VAL A 42 -8.34 10.32 4.06
CA VAL A 42 -8.79 11.51 3.33
C VAL A 42 -9.27 11.19 1.93
N TYR A 43 -8.93 9.98 1.44
CA TYR A 43 -9.19 9.58 0.07
C TYR A 43 -9.22 8.05 -0.08
N LEU A 44 -10.00 7.55 -1.04
CA LEU A 44 -10.03 6.15 -1.42
C LEU A 44 -9.69 6.00 -2.91
N ILE A 45 -8.65 5.25 -3.23
CA ILE A 45 -8.34 4.82 -4.60
C ILE A 45 -8.83 3.39 -4.75
N PHE A 46 -9.60 3.11 -5.79
CA PHE A 46 -10.23 1.80 -6.00
C PHE A 46 -10.10 1.35 -7.46
N ASP A 47 -10.07 0.05 -7.67
CA ASP A 47 -10.20 -0.54 -9.01
C ASP A 47 -11.65 -0.46 -9.48
N GLU A 48 -11.89 -0.13 -10.74
CA GLU A 48 -13.23 0.05 -11.32
C GLU A 48 -14.18 -1.13 -11.07
N SER A 49 -13.64 -2.34 -10.94
CA SER A 49 -14.42 -3.52 -10.58
C SER A 49 -15.09 -3.44 -9.20
N PHE A 50 -14.63 -2.52 -8.34
CA PHE A 50 -15.20 -2.26 -7.01
C PHE A 50 -16.12 -1.05 -6.94
N GLU A 51 -16.40 -0.38 -8.06
CA GLU A 51 -17.21 0.85 -8.13
C GLU A 51 -18.51 0.74 -7.32
N THR A 52 -19.26 -0.35 -7.52
CA THR A 52 -20.52 -0.58 -6.85
C THR A 52 -20.37 -0.83 -5.35
N ILE A 53 -19.27 -1.50 -4.97
CA ILE A 53 -19.01 -1.88 -3.58
C ILE A 53 -18.63 -0.65 -2.75
N VAL A 54 -17.94 0.31 -3.35
CA VAL A 54 -17.47 1.51 -2.65
C VAL A 54 -18.31 2.76 -2.93
N SER A 55 -19.54 2.58 -3.46
CA SER A 55 -20.45 3.69 -3.82
C SER A 55 -20.69 4.67 -2.69
N ASP A 56 -20.89 4.16 -1.47
CA ASP A 56 -21.25 4.92 -0.28
C ASP A 56 -20.04 5.26 0.60
N SER A 57 -18.85 5.37 -0.01
CA SER A 57 -17.61 5.69 0.70
C SER A 57 -17.75 6.97 1.52
N PRO A 58 -17.34 6.96 2.81
CA PRO A 58 -17.37 8.13 3.68
C PRO A 58 -16.33 9.20 3.32
N VAL A 59 -15.45 8.91 2.39
CA VAL A 59 -14.39 9.81 1.90
C VAL A 59 -14.46 9.93 0.38
N PRO A 60 -13.94 11.03 -0.20
CA PRO A 60 -13.80 11.16 -1.64
C PRO A 60 -13.10 9.94 -2.24
N ARG A 61 -13.57 9.49 -3.39
CA ARG A 61 -13.06 8.30 -4.06
C ARG A 61 -12.70 8.56 -5.52
N HIS A 62 -11.67 7.85 -6.00
CA HIS A 62 -11.25 7.86 -7.38
C HIS A 62 -10.93 6.47 -7.88
N ALA A 63 -11.32 6.18 -9.11
CA ALA A 63 -10.85 5.01 -9.81
C ALA A 63 -9.33 5.08 -10.01
N ALA A 64 -8.67 3.95 -9.84
CA ALA A 64 -7.24 3.82 -10.04
C ALA A 64 -6.90 4.07 -11.50
N LEU A 65 -6.02 5.04 -11.75
CA LEU A 65 -5.58 5.36 -13.10
C LEU A 65 -4.70 4.24 -13.67
N GLU A 66 -4.89 3.94 -14.94
CA GLU A 66 -3.93 3.16 -15.70
C GLU A 66 -2.89 4.13 -16.27
N VAL A 67 -1.66 4.01 -15.77
CA VAL A 67 -0.54 4.85 -16.20
C VAL A 67 0.41 3.99 -17.03
N LYS A 68 0.68 4.42 -18.25
CA LYS A 68 1.62 3.78 -19.16
C LYS A 68 2.96 4.53 -19.14
N PRO A 69 4.08 3.87 -19.48
CA PRO A 69 5.37 4.55 -19.57
C PRO A 69 5.35 5.77 -20.49
N GLU A 70 4.57 5.69 -21.57
CA GLU A 70 4.44 6.78 -22.57
C GLU A 70 3.79 8.03 -21.99
N ASP A 71 2.92 7.88 -20.98
CA ASP A 71 2.20 9.00 -20.35
C ASP A 71 3.13 9.89 -19.51
N VAL A 72 4.31 9.37 -19.18
CA VAL A 72 5.30 10.05 -18.30
C VAL A 72 6.65 10.24 -18.99
N GLU A 73 6.75 9.94 -20.27
CA GLU A 73 7.97 10.11 -21.05
C GLU A 73 8.35 11.60 -21.13
N GLY A 74 9.56 11.92 -20.69
CA GLY A 74 10.05 13.29 -20.65
C GLY A 74 9.64 14.08 -19.40
N GLU A 75 8.79 13.54 -18.53
CA GLU A 75 8.43 14.20 -17.28
C GLU A 75 9.58 14.13 -16.27
N THR A 76 9.90 15.28 -15.69
CA THR A 76 10.89 15.36 -14.61
C THR A 76 10.17 15.44 -13.27
N LEU A 77 10.37 14.43 -12.44
CA LEU A 77 9.82 14.45 -11.08
C LEU A 77 10.53 15.51 -10.24
N GLN A 78 9.76 16.43 -9.69
CA GLN A 78 10.27 17.39 -8.73
C GLN A 78 10.87 16.65 -7.52
N PRO A 79 12.01 17.12 -6.98
CA PRO A 79 12.54 16.58 -5.73
C PRO A 79 11.47 16.67 -4.64
N LEU A 80 11.41 15.66 -3.76
CA LEU A 80 10.56 15.75 -2.58
C LEU A 80 11.11 16.85 -1.67
N GLU A 81 10.36 17.93 -1.50
CA GLU A 81 10.70 18.94 -0.53
C GLU A 81 10.64 18.30 0.87
N ASN A 82 11.82 18.00 1.41
CA ASN A 82 12.10 17.78 2.84
C ASN A 82 11.02 17.09 3.70
N ALA A 83 10.40 16.04 3.22
CA ALA A 83 9.69 15.13 4.10
C ALA A 83 10.72 14.44 5.02
N ARG A 84 11.09 15.08 6.12
CA ARG A 84 11.97 14.51 7.15
C ARG A 84 11.19 13.42 7.89
N LEU A 85 11.11 12.25 7.28
CA LEU A 85 10.55 11.07 7.94
C LEU A 85 11.54 10.61 9.01
N GLY A 86 11.14 10.73 10.27
CA GLY A 86 11.88 10.10 11.36
C GLY A 86 11.72 8.58 11.34
N PRO A 87 12.57 7.84 12.05
CA PRO A 87 12.51 6.38 12.07
C PRO A 87 11.16 5.83 12.57
N ASP A 88 10.46 6.57 13.39
CA ASP A 88 9.17 6.17 13.96
C ASP A 88 7.96 6.75 13.19
N SER A 89 8.19 7.49 12.10
CA SER A 89 7.12 7.97 11.22
C SER A 89 6.38 6.78 10.60
N CYS A 90 5.04 6.83 10.66
CA CYS A 90 4.19 5.86 9.97
C CYS A 90 4.31 6.10 8.45
N ILE A 91 4.68 5.06 7.71
CA ILE A 91 4.84 5.13 6.25
C ILE A 91 3.88 4.22 5.49
N MET A 92 3.17 3.34 6.20
CA MET A 92 2.20 2.42 5.62
C MET A 92 1.27 1.90 6.70
N ILE A 93 0.02 1.63 6.34
CA ILE A 93 -0.97 1.02 7.24
C ILE A 93 -1.47 -0.27 6.61
N PHE A 94 -1.37 -1.36 7.35
CA PHE A 94 -2.02 -2.63 7.05
C PHE A 94 -3.21 -2.85 7.99
N HIS A 95 -3.94 -3.93 7.77
CA HIS A 95 -4.96 -4.40 8.70
C HIS A 95 -4.88 -5.90 8.91
N THR A 96 -5.35 -6.37 10.05
CA THR A 96 -5.50 -7.80 10.31
C THR A 96 -6.83 -8.32 9.76
N SER A 97 -6.97 -9.64 9.61
CA SER A 97 -8.22 -10.27 9.18
C SER A 97 -9.36 -10.21 10.19
N GLY A 98 -9.07 -9.81 11.44
CA GLY A 98 -10.09 -9.77 12.51
C GLY A 98 -10.55 -11.14 13.01
N SER A 99 -9.83 -12.22 12.70
CA SER A 99 -10.21 -13.60 13.02
C SER A 99 -10.51 -13.88 14.50
N THR A 100 -9.90 -13.12 15.41
CA THR A 100 -10.03 -13.32 16.86
C THR A 100 -11.11 -12.45 17.50
N SER A 101 -11.42 -11.28 16.96
CA SER A 101 -12.34 -10.28 17.54
C SER A 101 -13.49 -9.89 16.61
N GLY A 102 -13.57 -10.49 15.44
CA GLY A 102 -14.58 -10.17 14.43
C GLY A 102 -14.34 -8.85 13.68
N SER A 103 -13.52 -7.95 14.22
CA SER A 103 -13.21 -6.65 13.60
C SER A 103 -11.72 -6.55 13.25
N PRO A 104 -11.35 -6.19 12.03
CA PRO A 104 -9.98 -5.96 11.64
C PRO A 104 -9.33 -4.82 12.44
N LYS A 105 -8.04 -4.96 12.75
CA LYS A 105 -7.26 -3.94 13.45
C LYS A 105 -6.30 -3.27 12.50
N LEU A 106 -6.15 -1.95 12.62
CA LEU A 106 -5.12 -1.20 11.91
C LEU A 106 -3.74 -1.53 12.47
N VAL A 107 -2.79 -1.71 11.57
CA VAL A 107 -1.38 -1.99 11.90
C VAL A 107 -0.52 -0.93 11.21
N PRO A 108 -0.27 0.20 11.89
CA PRO A 108 0.63 1.22 11.37
C PRO A 108 2.08 0.71 11.39
N CYS A 109 2.78 0.87 10.27
CA CYS A 109 4.14 0.43 10.10
C CYS A 109 5.08 1.63 10.03
N SER A 110 6.05 1.68 10.92
CA SER A 110 7.05 2.74 10.93
C SER A 110 8.14 2.50 9.88
N LEU A 111 8.84 3.57 9.50
CA LEU A 111 10.01 3.49 8.62
C LEU A 111 11.06 2.51 9.18
N ARG A 112 11.31 2.56 10.49
CA ARG A 112 12.23 1.64 11.19
C ARG A 112 11.81 0.18 11.01
N TRP A 113 10.51 -0.11 11.17
CA TRP A 113 9.99 -1.46 11.02
C TRP A 113 10.16 -1.97 9.58
N VAL A 114 9.78 -1.17 8.59
CA VAL A 114 9.91 -1.54 7.17
C VAL A 114 11.39 -1.77 6.80
N ASN A 115 12.29 -0.87 7.20
CA ASN A 115 13.73 -1.05 6.97
C ASN A 115 14.27 -2.33 7.62
N SER A 116 13.79 -2.68 8.82
CA SER A 116 14.16 -3.94 9.49
C SER A 116 13.70 -5.15 8.69
N MET A 117 12.46 -5.11 8.15
CA MET A 117 11.91 -6.20 7.34
C MET A 117 12.68 -6.37 6.02
N VAL A 118 12.96 -5.27 5.32
CA VAL A 118 13.77 -5.28 4.09
C VAL A 118 15.16 -5.87 4.35
N SER A 119 15.83 -5.41 5.41
CA SER A 119 17.16 -5.89 5.77
C SER A 119 17.19 -7.39 6.12
N LYS A 120 16.13 -7.89 6.79
CA LYS A 120 15.98 -9.33 7.11
C LYS A 120 15.69 -10.13 5.84
N SER A 121 14.79 -9.64 4.98
CA SER A 121 14.44 -10.31 3.73
C SER A 121 15.64 -10.42 2.80
N ALA A 122 16.46 -9.37 2.69
CA ALA A 122 17.69 -9.40 1.91
C ALA A 122 18.66 -10.49 2.39
N LYS A 123 18.77 -10.73 3.70
CA LYS A 123 19.62 -11.79 4.27
C LYS A 123 19.09 -13.20 3.99
N ILE A 124 17.77 -13.35 3.86
CA ILE A 124 17.11 -14.63 3.59
C ILE A 124 17.12 -14.93 2.10
N ALA A 125 16.90 -13.90 1.27
CA ALA A 125 16.79 -14.03 -0.18
C ALA A 125 18.13 -14.19 -0.90
N VAL A 126 19.28 -13.91 -0.23
CA VAL A 126 20.60 -14.15 -0.82
C VAL A 126 20.88 -15.67 -0.75
N PRO A 127 20.95 -16.38 -1.90
CA PRO A 127 21.31 -17.79 -1.93
C PRO A 127 22.69 -17.96 -1.31
N ARG A 128 22.84 -18.85 -0.34
CA ARG A 128 24.15 -19.16 0.28
C ARG A 128 25.18 -19.73 -0.72
N ARG A 129 24.71 -20.15 -1.90
CA ARG A 129 25.52 -20.52 -3.07
C ARG A 129 24.74 -20.14 -4.33
N PRO A 130 25.37 -19.55 -5.34
CA PRO A 130 24.71 -19.27 -6.62
C PRO A 130 24.42 -20.60 -7.31
N ARG A 131 23.25 -21.16 -7.13
CA ARG A 131 22.70 -22.18 -8.02
C ARG A 131 22.06 -21.47 -9.19
N ARG A 132 22.43 -21.87 -10.38
CA ARG A 132 22.02 -21.28 -11.69
C ARG A 132 20.50 -21.27 -11.93
N GLN A 133 19.63 -21.68 -10.97
CA GLN A 133 18.19 -21.90 -11.16
C GLN A 133 17.31 -21.43 -10.00
N ASP A 134 17.83 -20.76 -8.99
CA ASP A 134 16.98 -20.28 -7.89
C ASP A 134 16.33 -18.94 -8.26
N VAL A 135 15.22 -19.03 -9.00
CA VAL A 135 14.28 -17.90 -9.14
C VAL A 135 13.26 -18.01 -8.02
N THR A 136 13.36 -17.14 -7.02
CA THR A 136 12.33 -17.03 -5.97
C THR A 136 11.17 -16.24 -6.53
N VAL A 137 10.07 -16.91 -6.86
CA VAL A 137 8.82 -16.26 -7.25
C VAL A 137 7.95 -16.15 -5.99
N TRP A 138 7.64 -14.93 -5.60
CA TRP A 138 6.63 -14.68 -4.56
C TRP A 138 5.24 -14.75 -5.20
N GLN A 139 4.42 -15.71 -4.75
CA GLN A 139 2.99 -15.80 -5.09
C GLN A 139 2.14 -15.13 -4.03
#